data_26b13805037f462001c492277d6502ef
#
_entry.id   26b13805037f462001c492277d6502ef
#
_cell.length_a   1.000
_cell.length_b   1.000
_cell.length_c   1.000
_cell.angle_alpha   90.00
_cell.angle_beta   90.00
_cell.angle_gamma   90.00
#
_symmetry.space_group_name_H-M   'P 1'
#
loop_
_entity.id
_entity.type
_entity.pdbx_description
1 polymer ?
#
loop_
_entity_poly.entity_id
_entity_poly.type
_entity_poly.pdbx_seq_one_letter_code
_entity_poly.pdbx_strand_id
1 'polypeptide(L)'
;MVGVIWALPGMVVLVGAVLSGVGLLATAFAVALSSVRLTPMVVALVPELRGNRTRKLTLYLLAHFIAVTSWVIAMDTIRDVPRSVRTSYYFGLGSILVVVNMIVVTVVYMVAASLPPVVAAGLFLLTPMYFLTSLWGSAREQASHIAMLLGLVLGPLIHLLAPAFDLLGAGLIGGGLAYAAHLIKDRTA
;
A
#
# COMPACT_ATOMS: atom_id res chain seq x y z
N MET A 1 -11.66 -13.32 -2.41
CA MET A 1 -10.67 -12.62 -1.57
C MET A 1 -10.28 -11.28 -2.17
N VAL A 2 -9.70 -11.21 -3.36
CA VAL A 2 -9.20 -9.97 -4.01
C VAL A 2 -10.26 -8.88 -4.18
N GLY A 3 -11.52 -9.23 -4.45
CA GLY A 3 -12.61 -8.25 -4.58
C GLY A 3 -13.09 -7.65 -3.26
N VAL A 4 -12.78 -8.29 -2.12
CA VAL A 4 -13.18 -7.82 -0.78
C VAL A 4 -12.01 -7.15 -0.07
N ILE A 5 -10.82 -7.72 -0.17
CA ILE A 5 -9.59 -7.13 0.39
C ILE A 5 -8.72 -6.68 -0.77
N TRP A 6 -8.80 -5.40 -1.07
CA TRP A 6 -8.14 -4.78 -2.22
C TRP A 6 -6.65 -4.49 -1.99
N ALA A 7 -6.23 -4.31 -0.73
CA ALA A 7 -4.85 -3.99 -0.39
C ALA A 7 -3.99 -5.25 -0.22
N LEU A 8 -2.90 -5.36 -0.98
CA LEU A 8 -1.99 -6.51 -1.01
C LEU A 8 -1.52 -6.97 0.39
N PRO A 9 -1.08 -6.10 1.32
CA PRO A 9 -0.69 -6.57 2.64
C PRO A 9 -1.84 -7.10 3.50
N GLY A 10 -3.05 -6.56 3.34
CA GLY A 10 -4.23 -7.15 3.98
C GLY A 10 -4.51 -8.56 3.48
N MET A 11 -4.28 -8.82 2.18
CA MET A 11 -4.38 -10.18 1.60
C MET A 11 -3.34 -11.13 2.18
N VAL A 12 -2.09 -10.68 2.29
CA VAL A 12 -0.99 -11.50 2.86
C VAL A 12 -1.27 -11.86 4.31
N VAL A 13 -1.71 -10.87 5.11
CA VAL A 13 -2.10 -11.09 6.51
C VAL A 13 -3.27 -12.08 6.61
N LEU A 14 -4.30 -11.91 5.76
CA LEU A 14 -5.44 -12.84 5.74
C LEU A 14 -5.01 -14.27 5.42
N VAL A 15 -4.24 -14.45 4.34
CA VAL A 15 -3.78 -15.78 3.92
C VAL A 15 -2.91 -16.40 5.00
N GLY A 16 -1.95 -15.66 5.56
CA GLY A 16 -1.10 -16.13 6.64
C GLY A 16 -1.90 -16.56 7.87
N ALA A 17 -2.86 -15.75 8.30
CA ALA A 17 -3.71 -16.06 9.45
C ALA A 17 -4.59 -17.30 9.22
N VAL A 18 -5.17 -17.45 8.02
CA VAL A 18 -5.99 -18.61 7.65
C VAL A 18 -5.14 -19.88 7.62
N LEU A 19 -3.95 -19.84 7.01
CA LEU A 19 -3.05 -21.00 6.95
C LEU A 19 -2.51 -21.38 8.33
N SER A 20 -2.35 -20.44 9.24
CA SER A 20 -1.91 -20.66 10.61
C SER A 20 -3.05 -21.07 11.57
N GLY A 21 -4.29 -21.21 11.09
CA GLY A 21 -5.45 -21.58 11.90
C GLY A 21 -5.87 -20.52 12.92
N VAL A 22 -5.51 -19.25 12.70
CA VAL A 22 -5.89 -18.13 13.59
C VAL A 22 -7.40 -17.91 13.55
N GLY A 23 -8.02 -17.71 14.71
CA GLY A 23 -9.46 -17.49 14.80
C GLY A 23 -9.95 -16.27 14.03
N LEU A 24 -11.22 -16.32 13.57
CA LEU A 24 -11.82 -15.32 12.68
C LEU A 24 -11.72 -13.89 13.21
N LEU A 25 -11.98 -13.65 14.48
CA LEU A 25 -11.93 -12.32 15.11
C LEU A 25 -10.52 -11.76 15.12
N ALA A 26 -9.52 -12.58 15.49
CA ALA A 26 -8.12 -12.15 15.48
C ALA A 26 -7.64 -11.85 14.06
N THR A 27 -8.03 -12.66 13.08
CA THR A 27 -7.75 -12.44 11.66
C THR A 27 -8.38 -11.14 11.17
N ALA A 28 -9.65 -10.91 11.49
CA ALA A 28 -10.34 -9.67 11.10
C ALA A 28 -9.66 -8.43 11.71
N PHE A 29 -9.25 -8.50 12.97
CA PHE A 29 -8.54 -7.43 13.65
C PHE A 29 -7.17 -7.16 13.03
N ALA A 30 -6.40 -8.21 12.74
CA ALA A 30 -5.08 -8.08 12.09
C ALA A 30 -5.19 -7.44 10.69
N VAL A 31 -6.18 -7.85 9.89
CA VAL A 31 -6.45 -7.25 8.56
C VAL A 31 -6.89 -5.79 8.71
N ALA A 32 -7.73 -5.47 9.68
CA ALA A 32 -8.16 -4.09 9.95
C ALA A 32 -6.97 -3.20 10.34
N LEU A 33 -6.09 -3.65 11.24
CA LEU A 33 -4.86 -2.94 11.61
C LEU A 33 -3.94 -2.74 10.40
N SER A 34 -3.78 -3.76 9.56
CA SER A 34 -3.00 -3.64 8.31
C SER A 34 -3.54 -2.55 7.38
N SER A 35 -4.83 -2.24 7.45
CA SER A 35 -5.49 -1.23 6.61
C SER A 35 -5.36 0.20 7.16
N VAL A 36 -5.02 0.39 8.44
CA VAL A 36 -4.88 1.72 9.09
C VAL A 36 -3.86 2.60 8.35
N ARG A 37 -2.82 2.04 7.76
CA ARG A 37 -1.84 2.76 6.94
C ARG A 37 -2.43 3.48 5.71
N LEU A 38 -3.62 3.07 5.25
CA LEU A 38 -4.33 3.73 4.14
C LEU A 38 -5.06 5.01 4.59
N THR A 39 -5.17 5.25 5.91
CA THR A 39 -5.86 6.42 6.48
C THR A 39 -5.39 7.76 5.89
N PRO A 40 -4.08 8.04 5.74
CA PRO A 40 -3.63 9.29 5.13
C PRO A 40 -4.14 9.47 3.70
N MET A 41 -4.23 8.39 2.92
CA MET A 41 -4.76 8.43 1.54
C MET A 41 -6.26 8.72 1.53
N VAL A 42 -7.01 8.13 2.48
CA VAL A 42 -8.45 8.42 2.67
C VAL A 42 -8.65 9.89 3.02
N VAL A 43 -7.88 10.41 3.97
CA VAL A 43 -7.96 11.81 4.42
C VAL A 43 -7.64 12.79 3.29
N ALA A 44 -6.67 12.46 2.44
CA ALA A 44 -6.31 13.30 1.30
C ALA A 44 -7.33 13.25 0.16
N LEU A 45 -7.89 12.07 -0.16
CA LEU A 45 -8.75 11.88 -1.33
C LEU A 45 -10.23 12.22 -1.08
N VAL A 46 -10.78 11.88 0.10
CA VAL A 46 -12.20 12.06 0.39
C VAL A 46 -12.68 13.51 0.24
N PRO A 47 -11.94 14.55 0.66
CA PRO A 47 -12.32 15.94 0.44
C PRO A 47 -12.42 16.31 -1.05
N GLU A 48 -11.54 15.75 -1.89
CA GLU A 48 -11.55 15.96 -3.34
C GLU A 48 -12.76 15.30 -4.03
N LEU A 49 -13.19 14.14 -3.51
CA LEU A 49 -14.37 13.40 -4.02
C LEU A 49 -15.68 14.05 -3.58
N ARG A 50 -15.67 14.78 -2.47
CA ARG A 50 -16.88 15.29 -1.85
C ARG A 50 -17.47 16.46 -2.65
N GLY A 51 -18.65 16.24 -3.22
CA GLY A 51 -19.52 17.29 -3.79
C GLY A 51 -20.59 17.75 -2.79
N ASN A 52 -21.32 18.82 -3.11
CA ASN A 52 -22.33 19.43 -2.24
C ASN A 52 -23.48 18.49 -1.83
N ARG A 53 -23.77 17.46 -2.61
CA ARG A 53 -24.86 16.51 -2.37
C ARG A 53 -24.39 15.08 -2.11
N THR A 54 -23.08 14.85 -1.93
CA THR A 54 -22.52 13.51 -1.72
C THR A 54 -22.92 12.97 -0.35
N ARG A 55 -23.60 11.81 -0.34
CA ARG A 55 -24.00 11.13 0.90
C ARG A 55 -22.77 10.51 1.57
N LYS A 56 -22.74 10.51 2.91
CA LYS A 56 -21.65 9.87 3.69
C LYS A 56 -21.48 8.38 3.31
N LEU A 57 -22.59 7.66 3.13
CA LEU A 57 -22.57 6.25 2.73
C LEU A 57 -21.82 6.04 1.39
N THR A 58 -22.01 6.92 0.42
CA THR A 58 -21.28 6.86 -0.86
C THR A 58 -19.79 7.00 -0.63
N LEU A 59 -19.35 7.91 0.26
CA LEU A 59 -17.93 8.08 0.57
C LEU A 59 -17.36 6.85 1.29
N TYR A 60 -18.10 6.19 2.17
CA TYR A 60 -17.68 4.93 2.80
C TYR A 60 -17.53 3.81 1.77
N LEU A 61 -18.47 3.68 0.82
CA LEU A 61 -18.37 2.70 -0.25
C LEU A 61 -17.17 2.99 -1.17
N LEU A 62 -16.92 4.26 -1.47
CA LEU A 62 -15.77 4.66 -2.29
C LEU A 62 -14.44 4.45 -1.57
N ALA A 63 -14.41 4.54 -0.24
CA ALA A 63 -13.21 4.27 0.55
C ALA A 63 -12.74 2.81 0.40
N HIS A 64 -13.64 1.87 0.07
CA HIS A 64 -13.27 0.49 -0.25
C HIS A 64 -12.29 0.39 -1.42
N PHE A 65 -12.40 1.27 -2.41
CA PHE A 65 -11.52 1.28 -3.58
C PHE A 65 -10.18 1.99 -3.35
N ILE A 66 -9.93 2.52 -2.15
CA ILE A 66 -8.69 3.25 -1.86
C ILE A 66 -7.56 2.24 -1.64
N ALA A 67 -6.64 2.25 -2.57
CA ALA A 67 -5.34 1.59 -2.51
C ALA A 67 -4.31 2.53 -3.12
N VAL A 68 -3.03 2.23 -2.98
CA VAL A 68 -1.95 3.10 -3.49
C VAL A 68 -2.15 3.45 -4.96
N THR A 69 -2.42 2.43 -5.79
CA THR A 69 -2.60 2.60 -7.25
C THR A 69 -3.80 3.50 -7.58
N SER A 70 -4.98 3.19 -7.01
CA SER A 70 -6.20 3.97 -7.27
C SER A 70 -6.09 5.40 -6.73
N TRP A 71 -5.39 5.57 -5.61
CA TRP A 71 -5.15 6.87 -5.01
C TRP A 71 -4.22 7.73 -5.87
N VAL A 72 -3.09 7.18 -6.34
CA VAL A 72 -2.14 7.90 -7.19
C VAL A 72 -2.83 8.37 -8.47
N ILE A 73 -3.52 7.46 -9.19
CA ILE A 73 -4.23 7.81 -10.43
C ILE A 73 -5.32 8.86 -10.15
N ALA A 74 -6.08 8.70 -9.07
CA ALA A 74 -7.13 9.64 -8.72
C ALA A 74 -6.56 11.03 -8.39
N MET A 75 -5.51 11.13 -7.59
CA MET A 75 -4.91 12.41 -7.21
C MET A 75 -4.29 13.15 -8.39
N ASP A 76 -3.83 12.42 -9.40
CA ASP A 76 -3.29 12.99 -10.64
C ASP A 76 -4.41 13.55 -11.55
N THR A 77 -5.51 12.80 -11.68
CA THR A 77 -6.55 13.09 -12.69
C THR A 77 -7.78 13.81 -12.15
N ILE A 78 -8.07 13.72 -10.82
CA ILE A 78 -9.35 14.18 -10.27
C ILE A 78 -9.56 15.70 -10.35
N ARG A 79 -8.48 16.46 -10.44
CA ARG A 79 -8.53 17.93 -10.54
C ARG A 79 -9.12 18.39 -11.86
N ASP A 80 -8.90 17.61 -12.93
CA ASP A 80 -9.41 17.88 -14.28
C ASP A 80 -10.88 17.45 -14.43
N VAL A 81 -11.42 16.71 -13.44
CA VAL A 81 -12.80 16.22 -13.43
C VAL A 81 -13.71 17.21 -12.69
N PRO A 82 -14.85 17.64 -13.27
CA PRO A 82 -15.83 18.50 -12.60
C PRO A 82 -16.32 17.87 -11.28
N ARG A 83 -16.43 18.68 -10.21
CA ARG A 83 -16.81 18.18 -8.87
C ARG A 83 -18.11 17.40 -8.82
N SER A 84 -19.06 17.71 -9.69
CA SER A 84 -20.36 17.03 -9.77
C SER A 84 -20.28 15.55 -10.14
N VAL A 85 -19.25 15.13 -10.88
CA VAL A 85 -19.09 13.76 -11.41
C VAL A 85 -17.90 13.02 -10.80
N ARG A 86 -17.13 13.64 -9.90
CA ARG A 86 -15.94 13.02 -9.29
C ARG A 86 -16.23 11.70 -8.58
N THR A 87 -17.35 11.60 -7.87
CA THR A 87 -17.77 10.36 -7.20
C THR A 87 -18.03 9.23 -8.19
N SER A 88 -18.73 9.52 -9.29
CA SER A 88 -18.99 8.54 -10.36
C SER A 88 -17.73 8.15 -11.10
N TYR A 89 -16.86 9.13 -11.39
CA TYR A 89 -15.56 8.89 -11.99
C TYR A 89 -14.70 7.95 -11.14
N TYR A 90 -14.57 8.25 -9.83
CA TYR A 90 -13.77 7.44 -8.93
C TYR A 90 -14.36 6.04 -8.70
N PHE A 91 -15.70 5.92 -8.67
CA PHE A 91 -16.37 4.63 -8.62
C PHE A 91 -16.04 3.77 -9.87
N GLY A 92 -16.11 4.38 -11.05
CA GLY A 92 -15.73 3.71 -12.31
C GLY A 92 -14.26 3.28 -12.33
N LEU A 93 -13.35 4.19 -11.95
CA LEU A 93 -11.92 3.91 -11.84
C LEU A 93 -11.64 2.75 -10.87
N GLY A 94 -12.20 2.81 -9.66
CA GLY A 94 -12.01 1.76 -8.66
C GLY A 94 -12.58 0.42 -9.08
N SER A 95 -13.78 0.42 -9.66
CA SER A 95 -14.44 -0.81 -10.14
C SER A 95 -13.64 -1.48 -11.26
N ILE A 96 -13.17 -0.72 -12.24
CA ILE A 96 -12.34 -1.25 -13.33
C ILE A 96 -11.05 -1.85 -12.77
N LEU A 97 -10.35 -1.13 -11.88
CA LEU A 97 -9.12 -1.63 -11.27
C LEU A 97 -9.34 -2.94 -10.50
N VAL A 98 -10.43 -3.04 -9.73
CA VAL A 98 -10.78 -4.29 -9.01
C VAL A 98 -11.06 -5.43 -9.98
N VAL A 99 -11.88 -5.19 -11.01
CA VAL A 99 -12.24 -6.22 -11.99
C VAL A 99 -11.00 -6.71 -12.75
N VAL A 100 -10.17 -5.79 -13.25
CA VAL A 100 -8.94 -6.13 -13.96
C VAL A 100 -8.00 -6.92 -13.03
N ASN A 101 -7.84 -6.48 -11.79
CA ASN A 101 -7.01 -7.21 -10.82
C ASN A 101 -7.57 -8.62 -10.53
N MET A 102 -8.88 -8.79 -10.41
CA MET A 102 -9.50 -10.11 -10.25
C MET A 102 -9.19 -11.04 -11.44
N ILE A 103 -9.30 -10.53 -12.66
CA ILE A 103 -8.99 -11.28 -13.88
C ILE A 103 -7.51 -11.67 -13.88
N VAL A 104 -6.61 -10.69 -13.66
CA VAL A 104 -5.15 -10.94 -13.66
C VAL A 104 -4.77 -11.96 -12.60
N VAL A 105 -5.26 -11.83 -11.36
CA VAL A 105 -4.98 -12.79 -10.29
C VAL A 105 -5.50 -14.18 -10.62
N THR A 106 -6.68 -14.29 -11.23
CA THR A 106 -7.24 -15.59 -11.63
C THR A 106 -6.37 -16.24 -12.72
N VAL A 107 -5.98 -15.49 -13.74
CA VAL A 107 -5.11 -16.00 -14.82
C VAL A 107 -3.74 -16.41 -14.26
N VAL A 108 -3.12 -15.54 -13.44
CA VAL A 108 -1.83 -15.84 -12.81
C VAL A 108 -1.93 -17.08 -11.93
N TYR A 109 -3.00 -17.24 -11.15
CA TYR A 109 -3.23 -18.41 -10.31
C TYR A 109 -3.30 -19.72 -11.14
N MET A 110 -4.00 -19.68 -12.29
CA MET A 110 -4.10 -20.84 -13.17
C MET A 110 -2.74 -21.23 -13.79
N VAL A 111 -1.92 -20.24 -14.11
CA VAL A 111 -0.61 -20.45 -14.74
C VAL A 111 0.48 -20.73 -13.69
N ALA A 112 0.37 -20.20 -12.49
CA ALA A 112 1.39 -20.29 -11.45
C ALA A 112 1.76 -21.74 -11.08
N ALA A 113 0.79 -22.66 -11.11
CA ALA A 113 1.01 -24.08 -10.83
C ALA A 113 1.92 -24.79 -11.86
N SER A 114 2.00 -24.24 -13.08
CA SER A 114 2.83 -24.79 -14.17
C SER A 114 4.19 -24.11 -14.30
N LEU A 115 4.46 -23.06 -13.50
CA LEU A 115 5.72 -22.31 -13.59
C LEU A 115 6.87 -23.05 -12.89
N PRO A 116 8.07 -23.07 -13.49
CA PRO A 116 9.26 -23.53 -12.79
C PRO A 116 9.52 -22.70 -11.53
N PRO A 117 10.02 -23.30 -10.43
CA PRO A 117 10.25 -22.59 -9.16
C PRO A 117 11.12 -21.35 -9.29
N VAL A 118 12.10 -21.35 -10.17
CA VAL A 118 13.00 -20.21 -10.43
C VAL A 118 12.25 -19.04 -11.02
N VAL A 119 11.32 -19.28 -11.96
CA VAL A 119 10.48 -18.24 -12.57
C VAL A 119 9.51 -17.67 -11.53
N ALA A 120 8.88 -18.54 -10.73
CA ALA A 120 8.00 -18.12 -9.66
C ALA A 120 8.72 -17.24 -8.61
N ALA A 121 9.94 -17.63 -8.21
CA ALA A 121 10.79 -16.84 -7.32
C ALA A 121 11.15 -15.48 -7.93
N GLY A 122 11.52 -15.44 -9.22
CA GLY A 122 11.79 -14.19 -9.93
C GLY A 122 10.59 -13.24 -9.97
N LEU A 123 9.39 -13.76 -10.28
CA LEU A 123 8.15 -12.99 -10.26
C LEU A 123 7.81 -12.48 -8.85
N PHE A 124 8.07 -13.28 -7.82
CA PHE A 124 7.86 -12.86 -6.44
C PHE A 124 8.77 -11.68 -6.04
N LEU A 125 10.02 -11.68 -6.53
CA LEU A 125 10.98 -10.59 -6.29
C LEU A 125 10.60 -9.29 -7.01
N LEU A 126 9.81 -9.34 -8.09
CA LEU A 126 9.36 -8.12 -8.78
C LEU A 126 8.54 -7.20 -7.87
N THR A 127 7.77 -7.75 -6.93
CA THR A 127 6.93 -6.97 -6.02
C THR A 127 7.76 -6.02 -5.12
N PRO A 128 8.72 -6.49 -4.33
CA PRO A 128 9.55 -5.59 -3.52
C PRO A 128 10.39 -4.65 -4.38
N MET A 129 10.88 -5.09 -5.55
CA MET A 129 11.62 -4.22 -6.47
C MET A 129 10.73 -3.08 -7.01
N TYR A 130 9.49 -3.39 -7.42
CA TYR A 130 8.53 -2.39 -7.85
C TYR A 130 8.24 -1.37 -6.75
N PHE A 131 7.98 -1.83 -5.52
CA PHE A 131 7.74 -0.91 -4.41
C PHE A 131 8.94 -0.03 -4.11
N LEU A 132 10.14 -0.60 -4.12
CA LEU A 132 11.38 0.15 -3.88
C LEU A 132 11.58 1.23 -4.95
N THR A 133 11.47 0.88 -6.22
CA THR A 133 11.63 1.84 -7.34
C THR A 133 10.52 2.89 -7.37
N SER A 134 9.28 2.50 -7.10
CA SER A 134 8.14 3.41 -7.05
C SER A 134 8.26 4.42 -5.90
N LEU A 135 8.64 3.95 -4.70
CA LEU A 135 8.87 4.83 -3.55
C LEU A 135 10.06 5.75 -3.79
N TRP A 136 11.14 5.23 -4.39
CA TRP A 136 12.32 6.03 -4.76
C TRP A 136 11.95 7.14 -5.73
N GLY A 137 11.19 6.84 -6.78
CA GLY A 137 10.72 7.83 -7.76
C GLY A 137 9.73 8.85 -7.21
N SER A 138 8.95 8.47 -6.19
CA SER A 138 7.96 9.36 -5.55
C SER A 138 8.56 10.23 -4.45
N ALA A 139 9.76 9.89 -3.97
CA ALA A 139 10.43 10.62 -2.90
C ALA A 139 10.96 11.96 -3.41
N ARG A 140 10.43 13.06 -2.89
CA ARG A 140 10.84 14.42 -3.26
C ARG A 140 11.91 14.98 -2.35
N GLU A 141 12.07 14.43 -1.16
CA GLU A 141 13.00 14.90 -0.13
C GLU A 141 14.19 13.96 0.01
N GLN A 142 15.39 14.53 0.22
CA GLN A 142 16.60 13.76 0.46
C GLN A 142 16.48 12.86 1.71
N ALA A 143 15.76 13.31 2.73
CA ALA A 143 15.49 12.52 3.93
C ALA A 143 14.78 11.20 3.61
N SER A 144 13.83 11.20 2.66
CA SER A 144 13.12 9.99 2.23
C SER A 144 14.05 8.97 1.56
N HIS A 145 14.98 9.43 0.72
CA HIS A 145 15.99 8.57 0.11
C HIS A 145 16.95 7.97 1.15
N ILE A 146 17.40 8.79 2.11
CA ILE A 146 18.26 8.35 3.22
C ILE A 146 17.52 7.32 4.08
N ALA A 147 16.25 7.56 4.42
CA ALA A 147 15.43 6.62 5.18
C ALA A 147 15.29 5.27 4.47
N MET A 148 15.09 5.26 3.14
CA MET A 148 14.99 4.04 2.36
C MET A 148 16.32 3.26 2.33
N LEU A 149 17.44 3.95 2.12
CA LEU A 149 18.76 3.32 2.15
C LEU A 149 19.09 2.73 3.52
N LEU A 150 18.82 3.49 4.59
CA LEU A 150 19.01 3.01 5.96
C LEU A 150 18.09 1.83 6.27
N GLY A 151 16.82 1.87 5.86
CA GLY A 151 15.89 0.76 6.02
C GLY A 151 16.34 -0.51 5.29
N LEU A 152 16.87 -0.37 4.07
CA LEU A 152 17.37 -1.48 3.26
C LEU A 152 18.60 -2.16 3.90
N VAL A 153 19.46 -1.40 4.58
CA VAL A 153 20.65 -1.94 5.26
C VAL A 153 20.29 -2.45 6.65
N LEU A 154 19.53 -1.67 7.43
CA LEU A 154 19.18 -2.00 8.82
C LEU A 154 18.20 -3.17 8.91
N GLY A 155 17.29 -3.33 7.93
CA GLY A 155 16.33 -4.44 7.92
C GLY A 155 17.00 -5.81 8.03
N PRO A 156 17.85 -6.20 7.08
CA PRO A 156 18.59 -7.47 7.16
C PRO A 156 19.49 -7.58 8.41
N LEU A 157 20.12 -6.48 8.81
CA LEU A 157 21.01 -6.46 9.97
C LEU A 157 20.26 -6.74 11.27
N ILE A 158 19.11 -6.08 11.48
CA ILE A 158 18.27 -6.28 12.66
C ILE A 158 17.61 -7.65 12.60
N HIS A 159 17.24 -8.15 11.41
CA HIS A 159 16.70 -9.49 11.25
C HIS A 159 17.64 -10.57 11.76
N LEU A 160 18.95 -10.42 11.54
CA LEU A 160 19.96 -11.35 12.08
C LEU A 160 20.05 -11.31 13.61
N LEU A 161 19.77 -10.16 14.25
CA LEU A 161 19.87 -9.97 15.68
C LEU A 161 18.56 -10.23 16.43
N ALA A 162 17.44 -9.79 15.86
CA ALA A 162 16.11 -9.86 16.46
C ALA A 162 15.01 -9.95 15.38
N PRO A 163 14.74 -11.16 14.83
CA PRO A 163 13.80 -11.35 13.71
C PRO A 163 12.37 -10.85 13.98
N ALA A 164 11.93 -10.83 15.25
CA ALA A 164 10.59 -10.38 15.64
C ALA A 164 10.42 -8.85 15.58
N PHE A 165 11.50 -8.09 15.58
CA PHE A 165 11.49 -6.62 15.65
C PHE A 165 12.19 -5.94 14.46
N ASP A 166 12.54 -6.68 13.42
CA ASP A 166 13.30 -6.20 12.27
C ASP A 166 12.63 -5.03 11.56
N LEU A 167 11.34 -5.14 11.24
CA LEU A 167 10.57 -4.08 10.57
C LEU A 167 10.40 -2.83 11.44
N LEU A 168 10.08 -3.03 12.74
CA LEU A 168 9.92 -1.90 13.67
C LEU A 168 11.26 -1.22 13.92
N GLY A 169 12.32 -2.01 14.17
CA GLY A 169 13.65 -1.50 14.41
C GLY A 169 14.20 -0.74 13.20
N ALA A 170 14.13 -1.33 12.01
CA ALA A 170 14.58 -0.67 10.77
C ALA A 170 13.79 0.61 10.48
N GLY A 171 12.46 0.60 10.69
CA GLY A 171 11.60 1.77 10.46
C GLY A 171 11.87 2.90 11.45
N LEU A 172 11.92 2.60 12.76
CA LEU A 172 12.14 3.61 13.80
C LEU A 172 13.57 4.17 13.77
N ILE A 173 14.57 3.30 13.68
CA ILE A 173 15.98 3.74 13.67
C ILE A 173 16.30 4.42 12.35
N GLY A 174 15.98 3.79 11.20
CA GLY A 174 16.26 4.35 9.87
C GLY A 174 15.50 5.65 9.61
N GLY A 175 14.21 5.69 9.94
CA GLY A 175 13.38 6.89 9.81
C GLY A 175 13.81 8.00 10.78
N GLY A 176 14.11 7.67 12.04
CA GLY A 176 14.58 8.61 13.04
C GLY A 176 15.93 9.24 12.68
N LEU A 177 16.87 8.44 12.20
CA LEU A 177 18.20 8.94 11.76
C LEU A 177 18.06 9.83 10.51
N ALA A 178 17.24 9.45 9.55
CA ALA A 178 17.00 10.25 8.36
C ALA A 178 16.35 11.60 8.69
N TYR A 179 15.38 11.60 9.61
CA TYR A 179 14.74 12.82 10.10
C TYR A 179 15.71 13.72 10.87
N ALA A 180 16.52 13.15 11.76
CA ALA A 180 17.55 13.90 12.48
C ALA A 180 18.57 14.53 11.53
N ALA A 181 19.01 13.80 10.50
CA ALA A 181 19.91 14.33 9.47
C ALA A 181 19.28 15.50 8.70
N HIS A 182 17.98 15.42 8.39
CA HIS A 182 17.24 16.52 7.75
C HIS A 182 17.18 17.77 8.63
N LEU A 183 16.84 17.61 9.92
CA LEU A 183 16.81 18.74 10.86
C LEU A 183 18.16 19.43 11.03
N ILE A 184 19.26 18.68 11.04
CA ILE A 184 20.60 19.25 11.14
C ILE A 184 20.92 20.08 9.89
N LYS A 185 20.58 19.56 8.71
CA LYS A 185 20.82 20.24 7.44
C LYS A 185 20.03 21.55 7.31
N ASP A 186 18.75 21.55 7.72
CA ASP A 186 17.91 22.75 7.69
C ASP A 186 18.37 23.85 8.67
N ARG A 187 19.07 23.47 9.76
CA ARG A 187 19.64 24.43 10.70
C ARG A 187 20.96 25.06 10.21
N THR A 188 21.60 24.44 9.23
CA THR A 188 22.91 24.87 8.68
C THR A 188 22.79 25.57 7.33
N ALA A 189 21.60 25.57 6.74
CA ALA A 189 21.26 26.30 5.51
C ALA A 189 20.53 27.62 5.82
#